data_8e51bd3bca7f63b9f9b833b34ec0656c
#
_entry.id   8e51bd3bca7f63b9f9b833b34ec0656c
#
_cell.length_a   1.000
_cell.length_b   1.000
_cell.length_c   1.000
_cell.angle_alpha   90.00
_cell.angle_beta   90.00
_cell.angle_gamma   90.00
#
_symmetry.space_group_name_H-M   'P 1'
#
loop_
_entity.id
_entity.type
_entity.pdbx_description
1 polymer ?
#
loop_
_entity_poly.entity_id
_entity_poly.type
_entity_poly.pdbx_seq_one_letter_code
_entity_poly.pdbx_strand_id
1 'polypeptide(L)'
;MTPIFYTPDFRCVMADGSLIAVDAKHSSFIEKFEEKRPAIEACLYQHGIHFLIIPDTAVSKVITANMSCLHNLRADFLNEFRNQATQELESALAIKPQWPIFELALLLTGGKAAVLAGILSGTLAADLSISLFTAQSTVSAAHGDLSHFQLLELCQ
;
A
#
# COMPACT_ATOMS: atom_id res chain seq x y z
N MET A 1 5.88 -27.26 30.08
CA MET A 1 6.14 -26.30 29.01
C MET A 1 5.28 -25.06 29.29
N THR A 2 5.86 -23.89 29.43
CA THR A 2 5.10 -22.67 29.57
C THR A 2 4.52 -22.32 28.20
N PRO A 3 3.21 -22.05 28.08
CA PRO A 3 2.63 -21.67 26.79
C PRO A 3 3.25 -20.35 26.32
N ILE A 4 3.75 -20.34 25.09
CA ILE A 4 4.26 -19.14 24.46
C ILE A 4 3.06 -18.49 23.78
N PHE A 5 2.66 -17.33 24.28
CA PHE A 5 1.68 -16.50 23.60
C PHE A 5 2.42 -15.60 22.62
N TYR A 6 1.97 -15.60 21.37
CA TYR A 6 2.51 -14.78 20.32
C TYR A 6 1.38 -13.99 19.65
N THR A 7 1.57 -12.69 19.49
CA THR A 7 0.61 -11.83 18.82
C THR A 7 1.34 -11.13 17.67
N PRO A 8 1.00 -11.42 16.41
CA PRO A 8 1.55 -10.72 15.26
C PRO A 8 1.06 -9.26 15.22
N ASP A 9 1.83 -8.39 14.58
CA ASP A 9 1.45 -6.98 14.42
C ASP A 9 0.21 -6.82 13.52
N PHE A 10 0.11 -7.66 12.48
CA PHE A 10 -1.03 -7.63 11.54
C PHE A 10 -1.50 -9.04 11.20
N ARG A 11 -2.79 -9.15 10.90
CA ARG A 11 -3.41 -10.33 10.28
C ARG A 11 -4.08 -9.88 8.99
N CYS A 12 -3.63 -10.42 7.87
CA CYS A 12 -4.12 -10.09 6.54
C CYS A 12 -4.94 -11.25 5.98
N VAL A 13 -6.06 -10.93 5.33
CA VAL A 13 -6.83 -11.87 4.51
C VAL A 13 -6.53 -11.51 3.06
N MET A 14 -5.96 -12.45 2.32
CA MET A 14 -5.62 -12.26 0.92
C MET A 14 -6.84 -12.43 0.01
N ALA A 15 -6.74 -12.00 -1.24
CA ALA A 15 -7.85 -12.07 -2.19
C ALA A 15 -8.32 -13.52 -2.48
N ASP A 16 -7.44 -14.50 -2.35
CA ASP A 16 -7.73 -15.93 -2.47
C ASP A 16 -8.29 -16.55 -1.19
N GLY A 17 -8.46 -15.76 -0.12
CA GLY A 17 -8.93 -16.20 1.19
C GLY A 17 -7.83 -16.75 2.11
N SER A 18 -6.58 -16.84 1.67
CA SER A 18 -5.47 -17.24 2.52
C SER A 18 -5.22 -16.23 3.64
N LEU A 19 -4.67 -16.70 4.76
CA LEU A 19 -4.38 -15.88 5.94
C LEU A 19 -2.87 -15.73 6.10
N ILE A 20 -2.44 -14.49 6.29
CA ILE A 20 -1.05 -14.16 6.57
C ILE A 20 -0.97 -13.38 7.90
N ALA A 21 -0.11 -13.83 8.79
CA ALA A 21 0.30 -13.08 9.97
C ALA A 21 1.60 -12.35 9.64
N VAL A 22 1.64 -11.06 9.86
CA VAL A 22 2.79 -10.20 9.50
C VAL A 22 3.34 -9.56 10.75
N ASP A 23 4.67 -9.61 10.89
CA ASP A 23 5.42 -8.87 11.88
C ASP A 23 6.36 -7.86 11.21
N ALA A 24 6.30 -6.62 11.66
CA ALA A 24 7.27 -5.60 11.30
C ALA A 24 8.42 -5.61 12.33
N LYS A 25 9.65 -5.85 11.87
CA LYS A 25 10.82 -5.94 12.76
C LYS A 25 11.91 -4.98 12.32
N HIS A 26 12.48 -4.30 13.30
CA HIS A 26 13.75 -3.59 13.06
C HIS A 26 14.85 -4.63 12.79
N SER A 27 15.68 -4.39 11.79
CA SER A 27 16.71 -5.31 11.30
C SER A 27 17.64 -5.82 12.42
N SER A 28 17.96 -4.98 13.42
CA SER A 28 18.78 -5.36 14.57
C SER A 28 18.15 -6.43 15.49
N PHE A 29 16.85 -6.69 15.37
CA PHE A 29 16.15 -7.69 16.20
C PHE A 29 15.86 -9.00 15.45
N ILE A 30 16.12 -9.05 14.16
CA ILE A 30 15.77 -10.21 13.32
C ILE A 30 16.57 -11.44 13.78
N GLU A 31 17.90 -11.33 13.93
CA GLU A 31 18.75 -12.45 14.35
C GLU A 31 18.27 -13.10 15.66
N LYS A 32 17.94 -12.28 16.64
CA LYS A 32 17.41 -12.77 17.93
C LYS A 32 16.01 -13.35 17.80
N PHE A 33 15.23 -12.91 16.82
CA PHE A 33 13.89 -13.40 16.56
C PHE A 33 13.91 -14.75 15.84
N GLU A 34 14.91 -15.01 14.98
CA GLU A 34 15.07 -16.27 14.22
C GLU A 34 15.10 -17.50 15.13
N GLU A 35 15.55 -17.38 16.38
CA GLU A 35 15.49 -18.48 17.36
C GLU A 35 14.06 -18.94 17.66
N LYS A 36 13.09 -18.02 17.61
CA LYS A 36 11.68 -18.28 17.94
C LYS A 36 10.81 -18.52 16.71
N ARG A 37 11.26 -18.05 15.55
CA ARG A 37 10.52 -18.08 14.30
C ARG A 37 9.99 -19.47 13.95
N PRO A 38 10.76 -20.57 13.98
CA PRO A 38 10.25 -21.89 13.61
C PRO A 38 9.07 -22.36 14.48
N ALA A 39 9.10 -22.04 15.78
CA ALA A 39 8.02 -22.41 16.70
C ALA A 39 6.73 -21.60 16.40
N ILE A 40 6.88 -20.32 16.07
CA ILE A 40 5.77 -19.44 15.70
C ILE A 40 5.15 -19.91 14.37
N GLU A 41 5.98 -20.15 13.36
CA GLU A 41 5.55 -20.65 12.05
C GLU A 41 4.81 -21.99 12.16
N ALA A 42 5.35 -22.94 12.91
CA ALA A 42 4.71 -24.23 13.12
C ALA A 42 3.33 -24.10 13.80
N CYS A 43 3.22 -23.21 14.79
CA CYS A 43 1.96 -22.93 15.46
C CYS A 43 0.93 -22.29 14.54
N LEU A 44 1.32 -21.28 13.78
CA LEU A 44 0.43 -20.57 12.85
C LEU A 44 0.01 -21.46 11.66
N TYR A 45 0.94 -22.26 11.15
CA TYR A 45 0.68 -23.19 10.05
C TYR A 45 -0.39 -24.24 10.40
N GLN A 46 -0.45 -24.72 11.65
CA GLN A 46 -1.51 -25.63 12.13
C GLN A 46 -2.91 -25.00 12.01
N HIS A 47 -3.00 -23.68 11.96
CA HIS A 47 -4.24 -22.92 11.79
C HIS A 47 -4.45 -22.40 10.36
N GLY A 48 -3.62 -22.85 9.39
CA GLY A 48 -3.68 -22.39 7.99
C GLY A 48 -3.23 -20.95 7.80
N ILE A 49 -2.38 -20.44 8.71
CA ILE A 49 -1.90 -19.07 8.68
C ILE A 49 -0.42 -19.08 8.28
N HIS A 50 -0.08 -18.41 7.19
CA HIS A 50 1.31 -18.16 6.80
C HIS A 50 1.91 -17.05 7.66
N PHE A 51 3.20 -17.12 7.92
CA PHE A 51 3.91 -16.12 8.71
C PHE A 51 4.94 -15.37 7.85
N LEU A 52 4.95 -14.05 7.96
CA LEU A 52 5.85 -13.19 7.22
C LEU A 52 6.48 -12.17 8.16
N ILE A 53 7.78 -11.98 8.04
CA ILE A 53 8.52 -10.90 8.70
C ILE A 53 8.88 -9.86 7.66
N ILE A 54 8.56 -8.61 7.93
CA ILE A 54 8.94 -7.46 7.11
C ILE A 54 9.98 -6.65 7.90
N PRO A 55 11.26 -6.69 7.50
CA PRO A 55 12.28 -5.86 8.12
C PRO A 55 12.10 -4.38 7.74
N ASP A 56 12.52 -3.47 8.60
CA ASP A 56 12.55 -2.03 8.33
C ASP A 56 13.39 -1.67 7.08
N THR A 57 14.33 -2.53 6.72
CA THR A 57 15.15 -2.39 5.50
C THR A 57 14.44 -2.78 4.21
N ALA A 58 13.33 -3.51 4.29
CA ALA A 58 12.54 -3.91 3.10
C ALA A 58 11.76 -2.75 2.50
N VAL A 59 11.53 -1.67 3.26
CA VAL A 59 10.75 -0.52 2.81
C VAL A 59 11.64 0.71 2.75
N SER A 60 11.79 1.29 1.57
CA SER A 60 12.59 2.51 1.41
C SER A 60 11.91 3.72 2.08
N LYS A 61 12.72 4.73 2.43
CA LYS A 61 12.19 6.01 2.96
C LYS A 61 11.26 6.71 1.96
N VAL A 62 11.48 6.52 0.67
CA VAL A 62 10.63 7.05 -0.41
C VAL A 62 9.26 6.41 -0.35
N ILE A 63 9.20 5.09 -0.32
CA ILE A 63 7.94 4.33 -0.20
C ILE A 63 7.19 4.77 1.05
N THR A 64 7.87 4.81 2.21
CA THR A 64 7.24 5.21 3.49
C THR A 64 6.65 6.60 3.41
N ALA A 65 7.36 7.57 2.84
CA ALA A 65 6.88 8.95 2.71
C ALA A 65 5.70 9.06 1.75
N ASN A 66 5.75 8.38 0.60
CA ASN A 66 4.67 8.38 -0.38
C ASN A 66 3.42 7.69 0.17
N MET A 67 3.56 6.55 0.84
CA MET A 67 2.45 5.85 1.50
C MET A 67 1.84 6.69 2.63
N SER A 68 2.66 7.41 3.40
CA SER A 68 2.16 8.34 4.43
C SER A 68 1.36 9.49 3.81
N CYS A 69 1.78 10.00 2.65
CA CYS A 69 1.04 11.02 1.91
C CYS A 69 -0.35 10.51 1.49
N LEU A 70 -0.43 9.26 1.01
CA LEU A 70 -1.70 8.62 0.63
C LEU A 70 -2.57 8.30 1.86
N HIS A 71 -1.97 7.78 2.92
CA HIS A 71 -2.68 7.39 4.15
C HIS A 71 -3.32 8.57 4.87
N ASN A 72 -2.73 9.77 4.76
CA ASN A 72 -3.28 10.98 5.37
C ASN A 72 -4.54 11.50 4.67
N LEU A 73 -4.98 10.86 3.57
CA LEU A 73 -6.29 11.12 2.99
C LEU A 73 -7.38 10.58 3.94
N ARG A 74 -8.23 11.48 4.38
CA ARG A 74 -9.34 11.10 5.27
C ARG A 74 -10.34 10.21 4.53
N ALA A 75 -10.79 9.16 5.21
CA ALA A 75 -11.80 8.25 4.67
C ALA A 75 -13.08 8.99 4.22
N ASP A 76 -13.44 10.08 4.89
CA ASP A 76 -14.57 10.93 4.55
C ASP A 76 -14.48 11.47 3.13
N PHE A 77 -13.29 11.93 2.73
CA PHE A 77 -13.06 12.43 1.38
C PHE A 77 -13.24 11.35 0.31
N LEU A 78 -12.79 10.13 0.60
CA LEU A 78 -12.92 9.00 -0.31
C LEU A 78 -14.38 8.62 -0.59
N ASN A 79 -15.27 8.81 0.39
CA ASN A 79 -16.69 8.45 0.25
C ASN A 79 -17.52 9.56 -0.42
N GLU A 80 -17.27 10.81 -0.07
CA GLU A 80 -18.07 11.95 -0.51
C GLU A 80 -17.83 12.29 -1.99
N PHE A 81 -16.59 12.20 -2.46
CA PHE A 81 -16.19 12.62 -3.82
C PHE A 81 -15.86 11.45 -4.76
N ARG A 82 -15.95 10.20 -4.29
CA ARG A 82 -15.48 9.03 -5.05
C ARG A 82 -16.09 8.94 -6.45
N ASN A 83 -17.40 9.03 -6.57
CA ASN A 83 -18.07 8.85 -7.86
C ASN A 83 -17.81 10.04 -8.81
N GLN A 84 -17.86 11.26 -8.29
CA GLN A 84 -17.60 12.47 -9.08
C GLN A 84 -16.13 12.52 -9.49
N ALA A 85 -15.20 12.30 -8.57
CA ALA A 85 -13.78 12.27 -8.87
C ALA A 85 -13.41 11.18 -9.90
N THR A 86 -14.06 10.01 -9.86
CA THR A 86 -13.83 8.96 -10.85
C THR A 86 -14.22 9.41 -12.25
N GLN A 87 -15.39 10.01 -12.41
CA GLN A 87 -15.86 10.51 -13.73
C GLN A 87 -14.97 11.62 -14.28
N GLU A 88 -14.57 12.57 -13.42
CA GLU A 88 -13.67 13.66 -13.79
C GLU A 88 -12.29 13.12 -14.20
N LEU A 89 -11.76 12.13 -13.46
CA LEU A 89 -10.50 11.45 -13.76
C LEU A 89 -10.55 10.70 -15.10
N GLU A 90 -11.60 9.91 -15.34
CA GLU A 90 -11.79 9.21 -16.61
C GLU A 90 -11.87 10.17 -17.79
N SER A 91 -12.58 11.29 -17.62
CA SER A 91 -12.67 12.33 -18.65
C SER A 91 -11.31 12.98 -18.93
N ALA A 92 -10.52 13.26 -17.90
CA ALA A 92 -9.18 13.83 -18.06
C ALA A 92 -8.22 12.83 -18.74
N LEU A 93 -8.29 11.54 -18.35
CA LEU A 93 -7.46 10.50 -18.94
C LEU A 93 -7.80 10.20 -20.41
N ALA A 94 -9.05 10.44 -20.83
CA ALA A 94 -9.46 10.35 -22.22
C ALA A 94 -8.81 11.45 -23.08
N ILE A 95 -8.48 12.61 -22.50
CA ILE A 95 -7.80 13.71 -23.19
C ILE A 95 -6.29 13.41 -23.31
N LYS A 96 -5.67 12.98 -22.21
CA LYS A 96 -4.22 12.74 -22.12
C LYS A 96 -3.98 11.55 -21.19
N PRO A 97 -3.22 10.50 -21.63
CA PRO A 97 -3.05 9.29 -20.84
C PRO A 97 -2.16 9.44 -19.61
N GLN A 98 -1.39 10.51 -19.53
CA GLN A 98 -0.49 10.82 -18.42
C GLN A 98 -0.56 12.30 -18.05
N TRP A 99 -0.53 12.58 -16.75
CA TRP A 99 -0.65 13.93 -16.20
C TRP A 99 0.36 14.16 -15.07
N PRO A 100 0.99 15.36 -15.02
CA PRO A 100 1.57 15.81 -13.76
C PRO A 100 0.46 15.99 -12.72
N ILE A 101 0.74 15.60 -11.47
CA ILE A 101 -0.25 15.67 -10.36
C ILE A 101 -0.85 17.08 -10.25
N PHE A 102 -0.02 18.13 -10.39
CA PHE A 102 -0.50 19.50 -10.24
C PHE A 102 -1.45 19.91 -11.37
N GLU A 103 -1.18 19.55 -12.63
CA GLU A 103 -2.05 19.87 -13.76
C GLU A 103 -3.40 19.17 -13.63
N LEU A 104 -3.37 17.88 -13.30
CA LEU A 104 -4.58 17.10 -13.09
C LEU A 104 -5.40 17.64 -11.92
N ALA A 105 -4.75 18.02 -10.82
CA ALA A 105 -5.42 18.59 -9.66
C ALA A 105 -6.17 19.90 -9.94
N LEU A 106 -5.71 20.69 -10.92
CA LEU A 106 -6.41 21.92 -11.33
C LEU A 106 -7.71 21.64 -12.11
N LEU A 107 -7.84 20.46 -12.70
CA LEU A 107 -9.01 20.06 -13.48
C LEU A 107 -10.10 19.39 -12.63
N LEU A 108 -9.74 18.90 -11.44
CA LEU A 108 -10.63 18.12 -10.59
C LEU A 108 -11.24 18.98 -9.49
N THR A 109 -12.52 18.78 -9.23
CA THR A 109 -13.25 19.47 -8.15
C THR A 109 -12.61 19.22 -6.78
N GLY A 110 -12.09 18.01 -6.54
CA GLY A 110 -11.40 17.65 -5.30
C GLY A 110 -9.91 18.01 -5.27
N GLY A 111 -9.38 18.63 -6.34
CA GLY A 111 -7.99 19.04 -6.43
C GLY A 111 -7.00 17.89 -6.22
N LYS A 112 -5.89 18.18 -5.53
CA LYS A 112 -4.85 17.16 -5.21
C LYS A 112 -5.41 15.95 -4.47
N ALA A 113 -6.40 16.14 -3.61
CA ALA A 113 -6.96 15.03 -2.84
C ALA A 113 -7.70 14.03 -3.75
N ALA A 114 -8.38 14.50 -4.81
CA ALA A 114 -9.01 13.64 -5.81
C ALA A 114 -7.97 12.83 -6.60
N VAL A 115 -6.81 13.40 -6.94
CA VAL A 115 -5.70 12.68 -7.59
C VAL A 115 -5.20 11.55 -6.68
N LEU A 116 -4.91 11.85 -5.42
CA LEU A 116 -4.41 10.87 -4.47
C LEU A 116 -5.46 9.77 -4.19
N ALA A 117 -6.74 10.13 -4.12
CA ALA A 117 -7.83 9.16 -4.01
C ALA A 117 -7.92 8.25 -5.26
N GLY A 118 -7.68 8.80 -6.44
CA GLY A 118 -7.58 8.05 -7.70
C GLY A 118 -6.46 7.02 -7.68
N ILE A 119 -5.31 7.35 -7.08
CA ILE A 119 -4.20 6.40 -6.90
C ILE A 119 -4.63 5.28 -5.94
N LEU A 120 -5.22 5.61 -4.78
CA LEU A 120 -5.68 4.62 -3.81
C LEU A 120 -6.76 3.68 -4.34
N SER A 121 -7.62 4.18 -5.23
CA SER A 121 -8.71 3.38 -5.82
C SER A 121 -8.31 2.57 -7.04
N GLY A 122 -7.06 2.73 -7.54
CA GLY A 122 -6.62 2.09 -8.78
C GLY A 122 -7.20 2.73 -10.05
N THR A 123 -7.78 3.91 -9.98
CA THR A 123 -8.14 4.70 -11.17
C THR A 123 -6.88 5.27 -11.81
N LEU A 124 -5.93 5.68 -10.97
CA LEU A 124 -4.62 6.17 -11.35
C LEU A 124 -3.51 5.26 -10.85
N ALA A 125 -2.46 5.10 -11.65
CA ALA A 125 -1.18 4.53 -11.26
C ALA A 125 -0.14 5.64 -11.07
N ALA A 126 0.73 5.46 -10.08
CA ALA A 126 1.89 6.31 -9.83
C ALA A 126 3.08 5.46 -9.40
N ASP A 127 4.30 5.89 -9.71
CA ASP A 127 5.47 5.25 -9.14
C ASP A 127 5.64 5.68 -7.67
N LEU A 128 5.52 4.73 -6.77
CA LEU A 128 5.62 4.94 -5.33
C LEU A 128 7.02 4.68 -4.79
N SER A 129 7.92 4.13 -5.59
CA SER A 129 9.20 3.56 -5.15
C SER A 129 10.43 4.39 -5.51
N ILE A 130 10.41 5.10 -6.62
CA ILE A 130 11.60 5.76 -7.20
C ILE A 130 11.84 7.13 -6.59
N SER A 131 10.79 7.97 -6.50
CA SER A 131 10.93 9.35 -6.03
C SER A 131 9.78 9.78 -5.13
N LEU A 132 10.03 10.82 -4.32
CA LEU A 132 8.97 11.44 -3.51
C LEU A 132 7.91 12.07 -4.41
N PHE A 133 6.65 11.97 -3.99
CA PHE A 133 5.57 12.69 -4.63
C PHE A 133 5.77 14.20 -4.57
N THR A 134 5.77 14.80 -5.73
CA THR A 134 5.82 16.24 -5.92
C THR A 134 4.66 16.68 -6.82
N ALA A 135 4.49 17.98 -6.97
CA ALA A 135 3.54 18.53 -7.93
C ALA A 135 3.83 18.08 -9.37
N GLN A 136 5.08 17.77 -9.69
CA GLN A 136 5.53 17.33 -11.02
C GLN A 136 5.52 15.82 -11.22
N SER A 137 5.27 15.03 -10.17
CA SER A 137 5.13 13.57 -10.31
C SER A 137 4.02 13.23 -11.28
N THR A 138 4.26 12.23 -12.13
CA THR A 138 3.34 11.84 -13.19
C THR A 138 2.45 10.70 -12.71
N VAL A 139 1.18 10.78 -13.08
CA VAL A 139 0.19 9.71 -12.91
C VAL A 139 -0.36 9.30 -14.27
N SER A 140 -0.78 8.05 -14.39
CA SER A 140 -1.40 7.49 -15.59
C SER A 140 -2.65 6.68 -15.25
N ALA A 141 -3.42 6.27 -16.25
CA ALA A 141 -4.56 5.40 -16.03
C ALA A 141 -4.10 4.02 -15.52
N ALA A 142 -4.76 3.53 -14.48
CA ALA A 142 -4.51 2.19 -13.91
C ALA A 142 -5.62 1.18 -14.23
N HIS A 143 -6.81 1.62 -14.65
CA HIS A 143 -7.94 0.76 -15.02
C HIS A 143 -8.33 -0.27 -13.95
N GLY A 144 -8.19 0.08 -12.68
CA GLY A 144 -8.44 -0.80 -11.54
C GLY A 144 -7.25 -1.68 -11.14
N ASP A 145 -6.13 -1.59 -11.84
CA ASP A 145 -4.89 -2.29 -11.49
C ASP A 145 -4.24 -1.61 -10.28
N LEU A 146 -4.02 -2.38 -9.22
CA LEU A 146 -3.34 -1.96 -7.98
C LEU A 146 -1.89 -2.45 -7.91
N SER A 147 -1.31 -2.91 -9.03
CA SER A 147 0.07 -3.43 -9.07
C SER A 147 1.11 -2.40 -8.62
N HIS A 148 0.83 -1.10 -8.77
CA HIS A 148 1.69 -0.03 -8.27
C HIS A 148 1.84 -0.01 -6.73
N PHE A 149 1.00 -0.78 -5.99
CA PHE A 149 1.16 -1.03 -4.56
C PHE A 149 1.96 -2.31 -4.24
N GLN A 150 2.39 -3.06 -5.23
CA GLN A 150 3.28 -4.20 -5.03
C GLN A 150 4.71 -3.72 -4.78
N LEU A 151 4.90 -3.09 -3.61
CA LEU A 151 6.14 -2.41 -3.24
C LEU A 151 7.14 -3.31 -2.53
N LEU A 152 6.73 -4.54 -2.20
CA LEU A 152 7.54 -5.55 -1.53
C LEU A 152 7.58 -6.81 -2.39
N GLU A 153 8.78 -7.27 -2.73
CA GLU A 153 8.97 -8.64 -3.17
C GLU A 153 8.82 -9.53 -1.93
N LEU A 154 7.63 -10.07 -1.74
CA LEU A 154 7.41 -11.09 -0.72
C LEU A 154 8.14 -12.34 -1.18
N CYS A 155 9.29 -12.64 -0.57
CA CYS A 155 9.98 -13.90 -0.80
C CYS A 155 9.00 -15.05 -0.54
N GLN A 156 8.72 -15.78 -1.61
CA GLN A 156 7.95 -17.01 -1.58
C GLN A 156 8.78 -18.13 -0.90
#